data_06c63dba6b89a2c260824fbc03cef2d9
#
_entry.id   06c63dba6b89a2c260824fbc03cef2d9
#
_cell.length_a   1.000
_cell.length_b   1.000
_cell.length_c   1.000
_cell.angle_alpha   90.00
_cell.angle_beta   90.00
_cell.angle_gamma   90.00
#
_symmetry.space_group_name_H-M   'P 1'
#
loop_
_entity.id
_entity.type
_entity.pdbx_description
1 polymer ?
#
loop_
_entity_poly.entity_id
_entity_poly.type
_entity_poly.pdbx_seq_one_letter_code
_entity_poly.pdbx_strand_id
1 'polypeptide(L)'
;MSGRIFTTFSIGLFTIIPAGDPTPNPCGLPIVLGKKGAFGSGEHETTASCLELMPAIPGITGSRALDLGSGTGILALAAARLGAADVLAVDLEEDATISCQENVVLNGLESQITTVCGELSAVGERSFDLILANIYADILLPLAEQLVGMTSPGGHLLLSGIPLQDKFDIVQRYTRLGCSVVDSRIGEEFVTYLLGKGAGFCCA
;
A
#
# COMPACT_ATOMS: atom_id res chain seq x y z
N MET A 1 -11.12 9.13 -25.92
CA MET A 1 -12.12 8.95 -24.84
C MET A 1 -11.61 9.74 -23.65
N SER A 2 -12.37 10.74 -23.14
CA SER A 2 -11.93 11.57 -22.03
C SER A 2 -11.97 10.70 -20.76
N GLY A 3 -10.80 10.36 -20.21
CA GLY A 3 -10.71 9.72 -18.93
C GLY A 3 -11.46 10.57 -17.88
N ARG A 4 -12.29 9.93 -17.04
CA ARG A 4 -12.96 10.63 -15.94
C ARG A 4 -11.88 11.30 -15.09
N ILE A 5 -11.85 12.62 -15.09
CA ILE A 5 -11.06 13.42 -14.17
C ILE A 5 -11.83 13.36 -12.85
N PHE A 6 -11.23 12.78 -11.80
CA PHE A 6 -11.78 12.90 -10.45
C PHE A 6 -11.56 14.35 -9.96
N THR A 7 -12.34 14.81 -9.00
CA THR A 7 -12.14 16.11 -8.34
C THR A 7 -11.26 15.92 -7.10
N THR A 8 -10.57 16.97 -6.68
CA THR A 8 -9.79 16.94 -5.41
C THR A 8 -10.67 16.55 -4.24
N PHE A 9 -10.21 15.61 -3.42
CA PHE A 9 -10.89 15.13 -2.22
C PHE A 9 -9.89 14.72 -1.13
N SER A 10 -10.37 14.60 0.12
CA SER A 10 -9.54 14.21 1.27
C SER A 10 -9.89 12.84 1.79
N ILE A 11 -8.88 12.06 2.21
CA ILE A 11 -9.01 10.78 2.90
C ILE A 11 -8.04 10.80 4.08
N GLY A 12 -8.55 10.74 5.31
CA GLY A 12 -7.71 10.79 6.51
C GLY A 12 -6.80 12.01 6.51
N LEU A 13 -5.49 11.81 6.55
CA LEU A 13 -4.49 12.87 6.50
C LEU A 13 -4.12 13.32 5.06
N PHE A 14 -4.62 12.64 4.03
CA PHE A 14 -4.20 12.88 2.66
C PHE A 14 -5.22 13.72 1.89
N THR A 15 -4.72 14.56 0.97
CA THR A 15 -5.52 15.21 -0.06
C THR A 15 -5.10 14.70 -1.43
N ILE A 16 -6.02 14.05 -2.12
CA ILE A 16 -5.80 13.46 -3.45
C ILE A 16 -6.18 14.50 -4.49
N ILE A 17 -5.21 14.86 -5.33
CA ILE A 17 -5.30 15.97 -6.27
C ILE A 17 -5.07 15.45 -7.69
N PRO A 18 -6.00 15.67 -8.65
CA PRO A 18 -5.73 15.33 -10.04
C PRO A 18 -4.65 16.26 -10.62
N ALA A 19 -3.74 15.70 -11.41
CA ALA A 19 -2.68 16.47 -12.05
C ALA A 19 -3.27 17.61 -12.89
N GLY A 20 -2.75 18.82 -12.68
CA GLY A 20 -3.24 20.05 -13.33
C GLY A 20 -4.38 20.76 -12.60
N ASP A 21 -4.85 20.22 -11.47
CA ASP A 21 -5.79 20.94 -10.60
C ASP A 21 -5.04 22.06 -9.85
N PRO A 22 -5.49 23.34 -9.97
CA PRO A 22 -4.81 24.46 -9.33
C PRO A 22 -5.11 24.60 -7.83
N THR A 23 -5.56 23.54 -7.15
CA THR A 23 -5.94 23.60 -5.73
C THR A 23 -4.85 24.24 -4.87
N PRO A 24 -5.03 25.49 -4.39
CA PRO A 24 -4.05 26.16 -3.57
C PRO A 24 -4.13 25.64 -2.12
N ASN A 25 -2.97 25.35 -1.53
CA ASN A 25 -2.83 24.95 -0.12
C ASN A 25 -3.76 23.79 0.30
N PRO A 26 -3.53 22.56 -0.19
CA PRO A 26 -4.33 21.41 0.21
C PRO A 26 -4.23 21.20 1.73
N CYS A 27 -5.36 20.86 2.35
CA CYS A 27 -5.37 20.47 3.76
C CYS A 27 -4.73 19.10 3.90
N GLY A 28 -3.66 18.95 4.72
CA GLY A 28 -3.00 17.65 4.94
C GLY A 28 -1.87 17.36 3.95
N LEU A 29 -1.57 16.06 3.78
CA LEU A 29 -0.47 15.58 2.92
C LEU A 29 -0.95 15.44 1.46
N PRO A 30 -0.44 16.24 0.52
CA PRO A 30 -0.90 16.18 -0.86
C PRO A 30 -0.32 14.96 -1.57
N ILE A 31 -1.18 14.27 -2.34
CA ILE A 31 -0.83 13.24 -3.31
C ILE A 31 -1.42 13.63 -4.66
N VAL A 32 -0.56 13.94 -5.61
CA VAL A 32 -0.95 14.29 -6.98
C VAL A 32 -0.98 13.02 -7.82
N LEU A 33 -2.11 12.75 -8.48
CA LEU A 33 -2.26 11.62 -9.39
C LEU A 33 -2.52 12.11 -10.82
N GLY A 34 -1.84 11.49 -11.78
CA GLY A 34 -2.04 11.70 -13.21
C GLY A 34 -3.40 11.20 -13.70
N LYS A 35 -3.59 11.24 -15.01
CA LYS A 35 -4.79 10.72 -15.66
C LYS A 35 -4.90 9.21 -15.42
N LYS A 36 -6.11 8.73 -15.12
CA LYS A 36 -6.40 7.31 -14.84
C LYS A 36 -5.89 6.39 -15.96
N GLY A 37 -4.97 5.50 -15.61
CA GLY A 37 -4.53 4.35 -16.43
C GLY A 37 -4.56 3.04 -15.64
N ALA A 38 -4.37 3.10 -14.31
CA ALA A 38 -4.31 1.96 -13.42
C ALA A 38 -5.32 2.07 -12.26
N PHE A 39 -5.53 0.97 -11.53
CA PHE A 39 -6.34 0.95 -10.30
C PHE A 39 -5.67 1.78 -9.19
N GLY A 40 -6.47 2.38 -8.29
CA GLY A 40 -5.96 3.09 -7.12
C GLY A 40 -6.07 4.61 -7.21
N SER A 41 -7.22 5.15 -7.65
CA SER A 41 -7.48 6.60 -7.59
C SER A 41 -7.84 7.13 -6.20
N GLY A 42 -7.94 6.25 -5.19
CA GLY A 42 -8.39 6.59 -3.84
C GLY A 42 -9.90 6.55 -3.64
N GLU A 43 -10.70 6.53 -4.71
CA GLU A 43 -12.17 6.54 -4.61
C GLU A 43 -12.76 5.18 -4.16
N HIS A 44 -12.01 4.09 -4.31
CA HIS A 44 -12.46 2.76 -3.90
C HIS A 44 -12.28 2.57 -2.39
N GLU A 45 -13.24 1.92 -1.72
CA GLU A 45 -13.23 1.73 -0.26
C GLU A 45 -11.96 1.05 0.27
N THR A 46 -11.38 0.11 -0.48
CA THR A 46 -10.15 -0.59 -0.10
C THR A 46 -8.94 0.35 -0.05
N THR A 47 -8.81 1.25 -1.02
CA THR A 47 -7.75 2.25 -1.05
C THR A 47 -7.95 3.29 0.05
N ALA A 48 -9.20 3.76 0.24
CA ALA A 48 -9.54 4.68 1.31
C ALA A 48 -9.20 4.11 2.69
N SER A 49 -9.60 2.86 2.95
CA SER A 49 -9.30 2.16 4.21
C SER A 49 -7.80 2.01 4.47
N CYS A 50 -6.99 1.74 3.43
CA CYS A 50 -5.53 1.71 3.56
C CYS A 50 -4.97 3.08 3.97
N LEU A 51 -5.40 4.15 3.29
CA LEU A 51 -4.95 5.51 3.58
C LEU A 51 -5.36 6.00 4.97
N GLU A 52 -6.52 5.58 5.47
CA GLU A 52 -7.00 5.91 6.82
C GLU A 52 -6.23 5.16 7.93
N LEU A 53 -5.84 3.91 7.69
CA LEU A 53 -5.08 3.10 8.65
C LEU A 53 -3.59 3.44 8.68
N MET A 54 -3.02 3.82 7.53
CA MET A 54 -1.58 3.98 7.36
C MET A 54 -0.92 4.97 8.36
N PRO A 55 -1.52 6.12 8.73
CA PRO A 55 -0.94 7.03 9.71
C PRO A 55 -0.78 6.45 11.13
N ALA A 56 -1.53 5.38 11.45
CA ALA A 56 -1.45 4.71 12.75
C ALA A 56 -0.36 3.62 12.80
N ILE A 57 0.33 3.33 11.69
CA ILE A 57 1.35 2.29 11.62
C ILE A 57 2.60 2.72 12.40
N PRO A 58 2.99 1.98 13.44
CA PRO A 58 4.20 2.32 14.20
C PRO A 58 5.46 2.18 13.34
N GLY A 59 6.38 3.14 13.47
CA GLY A 59 7.69 3.05 12.81
C GLY A 59 7.70 3.27 11.30
N ILE A 60 6.65 3.85 10.72
CA ILE A 60 6.61 4.15 9.28
C ILE A 60 7.69 5.15 8.88
N THR A 61 7.99 6.14 9.74
CA THR A 61 9.08 7.10 9.51
C THR A 61 10.43 6.38 9.54
N GLY A 62 11.21 6.53 8.47
CA GLY A 62 12.50 5.87 8.28
C GLY A 62 12.42 4.41 7.84
N SER A 63 11.22 3.85 7.68
CA SER A 63 11.03 2.45 7.28
C SER A 63 11.41 2.18 5.83
N ARG A 64 11.69 0.91 5.55
CA ARG A 64 11.65 0.34 4.20
C ARG A 64 10.29 -0.29 3.96
N ALA A 65 9.62 0.13 2.90
CA ALA A 65 8.30 -0.36 2.54
C ALA A 65 8.28 -1.08 1.18
N LEU A 66 7.43 -2.08 1.07
CA LEU A 66 7.04 -2.72 -0.20
C LEU A 66 5.58 -2.38 -0.47
N ASP A 67 5.26 -1.92 -1.67
CA ASP A 67 3.89 -1.78 -2.19
C ASP A 67 3.70 -2.80 -3.31
N LEU A 68 3.02 -3.90 -3.01
CA LEU A 68 2.76 -5.01 -3.94
C LEU A 68 1.40 -4.86 -4.62
N GLY A 69 1.40 -4.86 -5.95
CA GLY A 69 0.23 -4.50 -6.75
C GLY A 69 0.01 -2.99 -6.68
N SER A 70 1.06 -2.23 -6.95
CA SER A 70 1.09 -0.78 -6.67
C SER A 70 0.10 0.05 -7.48
N GLY A 71 -0.35 -0.43 -8.64
CA GLY A 71 -1.30 0.30 -9.50
C GLY A 71 -0.84 1.71 -9.81
N THR A 72 -1.59 2.72 -9.37
CA THR A 72 -1.19 4.13 -9.48
C THR A 72 -0.03 4.53 -8.57
N GLY A 73 0.39 3.67 -7.64
CA GLY A 73 1.39 3.97 -6.62
C GLY A 73 0.86 4.78 -5.43
N ILE A 74 -0.45 4.94 -5.29
CA ILE A 74 -1.02 5.80 -4.24
C ILE A 74 -0.59 5.40 -2.83
N LEU A 75 -0.46 4.09 -2.53
CA LEU A 75 -0.02 3.62 -1.21
C LEU A 75 1.47 3.86 -1.01
N ALA A 76 2.30 3.63 -2.04
CA ALA A 76 3.72 3.97 -2.02
C ALA A 76 3.94 5.48 -1.78
N LEU A 77 3.19 6.34 -2.49
CA LEU A 77 3.23 7.79 -2.30
C LEU A 77 2.81 8.19 -0.88
N ALA A 78 1.75 7.57 -0.35
CA ALA A 78 1.28 7.82 1.01
C ALA A 78 2.32 7.42 2.06
N ALA A 79 2.95 6.25 1.91
CA ALA A 79 4.02 5.79 2.80
C ALA A 79 5.21 6.75 2.78
N ALA A 80 5.66 7.20 1.60
CA ALA A 80 6.74 8.18 1.46
C ALA A 80 6.36 9.53 2.09
N ARG A 81 5.12 10.01 1.91
CA ARG A 81 4.61 11.24 2.56
C ARG A 81 4.57 11.13 4.10
N LEU A 82 4.40 9.93 4.65
CA LEU A 82 4.47 9.67 6.09
C LEU A 82 5.91 9.43 6.59
N GLY A 83 6.90 9.54 5.70
CA GLY A 83 8.32 9.49 6.04
C GLY A 83 8.99 8.14 5.87
N ALA A 84 8.39 7.18 5.15
CA ALA A 84 9.13 5.97 4.72
C ALA A 84 10.38 6.40 3.93
N ALA A 85 11.53 5.81 4.26
CA ALA A 85 12.81 6.23 3.69
C ALA A 85 13.07 5.62 2.31
N ASP A 86 12.60 4.40 2.08
CA ASP A 86 12.78 3.63 0.85
C ASP A 86 11.53 2.81 0.58
N VAL A 87 10.89 3.03 -0.55
CA VAL A 87 9.66 2.34 -0.95
C VAL A 87 9.89 1.65 -2.29
N LEU A 88 9.68 0.34 -2.32
CA LEU A 88 9.69 -0.44 -3.55
C LEU A 88 8.25 -0.70 -3.98
N ALA A 89 7.83 -0.11 -5.09
CA ALA A 89 6.52 -0.30 -5.69
C ALA A 89 6.61 -1.34 -6.82
N VAL A 90 5.88 -2.43 -6.71
CA VAL A 90 5.93 -3.56 -7.64
C VAL A 90 4.55 -3.83 -8.22
N ASP A 91 4.48 -3.96 -9.54
CA ASP A 91 3.25 -4.35 -10.23
C ASP A 91 3.57 -5.29 -11.40
N LEU A 92 2.66 -6.22 -11.69
CA LEU A 92 2.78 -7.14 -12.84
C LEU A 92 2.52 -6.45 -14.16
N GLU A 93 1.65 -5.44 -14.15
CA GLU A 93 1.19 -4.74 -15.33
C GLU A 93 2.14 -3.59 -15.67
N GLU A 94 2.64 -3.58 -16.91
CA GLU A 94 3.53 -2.51 -17.40
C GLU A 94 2.86 -1.14 -17.33
N ASP A 95 1.59 -1.05 -17.73
CA ASP A 95 0.82 0.20 -17.71
C ASP A 95 0.63 0.73 -16.27
N ALA A 96 0.47 -0.16 -15.28
CA ALA A 96 0.41 0.20 -13.87
C ALA A 96 1.76 0.72 -13.38
N THR A 97 2.86 0.04 -13.71
CA THR A 97 4.21 0.47 -13.36
C THR A 97 4.54 1.84 -13.95
N ILE A 98 4.19 2.09 -15.23
CA ILE A 98 4.37 3.40 -15.88
C ILE A 98 3.54 4.45 -15.15
N SER A 99 2.27 4.17 -14.85
CA SER A 99 1.39 5.08 -14.12
C SER A 99 1.95 5.44 -12.73
N CYS A 100 2.45 4.44 -12.01
CA CYS A 100 3.11 4.64 -10.72
C CYS A 100 4.33 5.56 -10.86
N GLN A 101 5.21 5.27 -11.82
CA GLN A 101 6.42 6.07 -12.07
C GLN A 101 6.09 7.52 -12.41
N GLU A 102 5.10 7.77 -13.28
CA GLU A 102 4.64 9.12 -13.60
C GLU A 102 4.14 9.84 -12.35
N ASN A 103 3.36 9.16 -11.49
CA ASN A 103 2.88 9.72 -10.25
C ASN A 103 4.00 9.99 -9.24
N VAL A 104 5.02 9.15 -9.17
CA VAL A 104 6.22 9.39 -8.36
C VAL A 104 6.90 10.69 -8.78
N VAL A 105 7.08 10.92 -10.09
CA VAL A 105 7.66 12.16 -10.64
C VAL A 105 6.78 13.36 -10.33
N LEU A 106 5.45 13.26 -10.52
CA LEU A 106 4.50 14.34 -10.21
C LEU A 106 4.56 14.79 -8.75
N ASN A 107 4.96 13.89 -7.85
CA ASN A 107 5.06 14.16 -6.41
C ASN A 107 6.48 14.53 -5.93
N GLY A 108 7.51 14.48 -6.81
CA GLY A 108 8.90 14.75 -6.47
C GLY A 108 9.49 13.73 -5.49
N LEU A 109 9.11 12.44 -5.63
CA LEU A 109 9.48 11.36 -4.71
C LEU A 109 10.41 10.31 -5.34
N GLU A 110 11.07 10.62 -6.46
CA GLU A 110 11.94 9.72 -7.22
C GLU A 110 13.15 9.22 -6.42
N SER A 111 13.57 9.98 -5.41
CA SER A 111 14.66 9.57 -4.53
C SER A 111 14.24 8.59 -3.43
N GLN A 112 12.95 8.42 -3.21
CA GLN A 112 12.39 7.58 -2.13
C GLN A 112 11.63 6.36 -2.68
N ILE A 113 11.09 6.44 -3.89
CA ILE A 113 10.25 5.38 -4.46
C ILE A 113 10.89 4.83 -5.73
N THR A 114 11.14 3.53 -5.73
CA THR A 114 11.58 2.76 -6.90
C THR A 114 10.42 1.93 -7.42
N THR A 115 10.16 1.98 -8.74
CA THR A 115 9.11 1.19 -9.40
C THR A 115 9.71 0.00 -10.13
N VAL A 116 9.08 -1.16 -10.04
CA VAL A 116 9.50 -2.40 -10.71
C VAL A 116 8.30 -3.06 -11.36
N CYS A 117 8.41 -3.35 -12.66
CA CYS A 117 7.46 -4.21 -13.36
C CYS A 117 7.89 -5.66 -13.20
N GLY A 118 7.07 -6.48 -12.53
CA GLY A 118 7.37 -7.88 -12.31
C GLY A 118 6.60 -8.50 -11.15
N GLU A 119 6.87 -9.78 -10.91
CA GLU A 119 6.32 -10.53 -9.80
C GLU A 119 7.08 -10.24 -8.49
N LEU A 120 6.51 -10.69 -7.36
CA LEU A 120 7.17 -10.60 -6.04
C LEU A 120 8.57 -11.26 -6.03
N SER A 121 8.80 -12.25 -6.87
CA SER A 121 10.11 -12.89 -7.08
C SER A 121 11.21 -11.92 -7.57
N ALA A 122 10.84 -10.85 -8.27
CA ALA A 122 11.78 -9.82 -8.74
C ALA A 122 12.35 -8.97 -7.58
N VAL A 123 11.72 -9.00 -6.41
CA VAL A 123 12.16 -8.25 -5.21
C VAL A 123 13.42 -8.86 -4.59
N GLY A 124 13.66 -10.16 -4.79
CA GLY A 124 14.79 -10.89 -4.22
C GLY A 124 14.69 -11.06 -2.69
N GLU A 125 15.83 -11.38 -2.06
CA GLU A 125 15.93 -11.61 -0.61
C GLU A 125 16.05 -10.29 0.17
N ARG A 126 14.99 -9.48 0.14
CA ARG A 126 14.92 -8.22 0.91
C ARG A 126 13.95 -8.37 2.07
N SER A 127 14.18 -7.63 3.16
CA SER A 127 13.22 -7.50 4.24
C SER A 127 12.71 -6.07 4.32
N PHE A 128 11.44 -5.94 4.70
CA PHE A 128 10.70 -4.68 4.78
C PHE A 128 10.10 -4.49 6.16
N ASP A 129 10.11 -3.26 6.63
CA ASP A 129 9.49 -2.90 7.90
C ASP A 129 7.98 -2.74 7.73
N LEU A 130 7.54 -2.44 6.50
CA LEU A 130 6.15 -2.31 6.11
C LEU A 130 5.90 -2.97 4.75
N ILE A 131 4.89 -3.81 4.67
CA ILE A 131 4.38 -4.34 3.40
C ILE A 131 2.95 -3.84 3.22
N LEU A 132 2.70 -3.21 2.08
CA LEU A 132 1.40 -2.75 1.61
C LEU A 132 0.95 -3.66 0.49
N ALA A 133 -0.28 -4.17 0.54
CA ALA A 133 -0.86 -4.97 -0.54
C ALA A 133 -2.38 -4.78 -0.57
N ASN A 134 -2.85 -4.04 -1.57
CA ASN A 134 -4.28 -3.87 -1.86
C ASN A 134 -4.65 -4.69 -3.08
N ILE A 135 -4.66 -6.02 -2.90
CA ILE A 135 -4.88 -7.04 -3.94
C ILE A 135 -5.86 -8.10 -3.44
N TYR A 136 -6.39 -8.91 -4.34
CA TYR A 136 -7.40 -9.91 -4.00
C TYR A 136 -6.90 -11.00 -3.03
N ALA A 137 -7.82 -11.55 -2.23
CA ALA A 137 -7.54 -12.57 -1.23
C ALA A 137 -6.96 -13.87 -1.82
N ASP A 138 -7.37 -14.24 -3.03
CA ASP A 138 -6.85 -15.41 -3.77
C ASP A 138 -5.37 -15.28 -4.15
N ILE A 139 -4.84 -14.06 -4.20
CA ILE A 139 -3.41 -13.75 -4.38
C ILE A 139 -2.71 -13.65 -3.01
N LEU A 140 -3.33 -12.99 -2.02
CA LEU A 140 -2.76 -12.81 -0.68
C LEU A 140 -2.55 -14.13 0.07
N LEU A 141 -3.46 -15.09 -0.07
CA LEU A 141 -3.40 -16.38 0.63
C LEU A 141 -2.19 -17.24 0.19
N PRO A 142 -1.93 -17.47 -1.11
CA PRO A 142 -0.75 -18.19 -1.56
C PRO A 142 0.57 -17.48 -1.20
N LEU A 143 0.60 -16.15 -1.26
CA LEU A 143 1.80 -15.35 -1.00
C LEU A 143 2.08 -15.13 0.49
N ALA A 144 1.21 -15.57 1.40
CA ALA A 144 1.30 -15.26 2.83
C ALA A 144 2.66 -15.63 3.45
N GLU A 145 3.20 -16.84 3.18
CA GLU A 145 4.50 -17.26 3.70
C GLU A 145 5.63 -16.36 3.22
N GLN A 146 5.61 -16.01 1.95
CA GLN A 146 6.63 -15.15 1.36
C GLN A 146 6.53 -13.72 1.91
N LEU A 147 5.33 -13.13 1.97
CA LEU A 147 5.12 -11.78 2.51
C LEU A 147 5.53 -11.71 3.99
N VAL A 148 5.10 -12.68 4.81
CA VAL A 148 5.53 -12.74 6.21
C VAL A 148 7.04 -12.99 6.32
N GLY A 149 7.62 -13.84 5.46
CA GLY A 149 9.06 -14.06 5.40
C GLY A 149 9.85 -12.79 5.13
N MET A 150 9.36 -11.94 4.22
CA MET A 150 9.96 -10.67 3.83
C MET A 150 9.67 -9.53 4.83
N THR A 151 8.74 -9.69 5.77
CA THR A 151 8.48 -8.69 6.80
C THR A 151 9.53 -8.81 7.90
N SER A 152 10.16 -7.69 8.28
CA SER A 152 11.11 -7.62 9.41
C SER A 152 10.44 -8.06 10.72
N PRO A 153 11.18 -8.63 11.69
CA PRO A 153 10.66 -8.84 13.04
C PRO A 153 10.16 -7.53 13.65
N GLY A 154 8.92 -7.50 14.13
CA GLY A 154 8.25 -6.29 14.60
C GLY A 154 7.70 -5.37 13.50
N GLY A 155 7.87 -5.74 12.23
CA GLY A 155 7.29 -5.04 11.08
C GLY A 155 5.79 -5.29 10.90
N HIS A 156 5.21 -4.60 9.93
CA HIS A 156 3.77 -4.57 9.71
C HIS A 156 3.38 -4.94 8.28
N LEU A 157 2.18 -5.50 8.11
CA LEU A 157 1.55 -5.72 6.81
C LEU A 157 0.18 -5.02 6.81
N LEU A 158 -0.04 -4.16 5.83
CA LEU A 158 -1.35 -3.54 5.56
C LEU A 158 -1.95 -4.23 4.34
N LEU A 159 -2.94 -5.09 4.57
CA LEU A 159 -3.55 -5.95 3.57
C LEU A 159 -4.99 -5.51 3.30
N SER A 160 -5.35 -5.31 2.05
CA SER A 160 -6.68 -4.90 1.61
C SER A 160 -7.08 -5.58 0.30
N GLY A 161 -8.29 -5.26 -0.22
CA GLY A 161 -8.84 -5.98 -1.37
C GLY A 161 -9.41 -7.34 -0.97
N ILE A 162 -9.67 -7.56 0.31
CA ILE A 162 -10.14 -8.82 0.89
C ILE A 162 -11.66 -8.79 0.98
N PRO A 163 -12.41 -9.56 0.17
CA PRO A 163 -13.86 -9.67 0.31
C PRO A 163 -14.27 -10.14 1.72
N LEU A 164 -15.40 -9.67 2.22
CA LEU A 164 -15.87 -10.00 3.57
C LEU A 164 -16.00 -11.51 3.83
N GLN A 165 -16.28 -12.29 2.79
CA GLN A 165 -16.35 -13.75 2.88
C GLN A 165 -15.01 -14.40 3.18
N ASP A 166 -13.89 -13.81 2.72
CA ASP A 166 -12.53 -14.38 2.84
C ASP A 166 -11.78 -13.89 4.11
N LYS A 167 -12.41 -13.01 4.90
CA LYS A 167 -11.79 -12.36 6.06
C LYS A 167 -11.20 -13.34 7.10
N PHE A 168 -11.89 -14.47 7.35
CA PHE A 168 -11.44 -15.46 8.32
C PHE A 168 -10.23 -16.25 7.82
N ASP A 169 -10.20 -16.59 6.54
CA ASP A 169 -9.12 -17.36 5.93
C ASP A 169 -7.82 -16.54 5.94
N ILE A 170 -7.90 -15.26 5.61
CA ILE A 170 -6.76 -14.33 5.68
C ILE A 170 -6.23 -14.24 7.12
N VAL A 171 -7.07 -13.91 8.09
CA VAL A 171 -6.63 -13.79 9.49
C VAL A 171 -6.03 -15.10 9.99
N GLN A 172 -6.68 -16.24 9.73
CA GLN A 172 -6.19 -17.54 10.16
C GLN A 172 -4.83 -17.87 9.52
N ARG A 173 -4.68 -17.61 8.21
CA ARG A 173 -3.43 -17.89 7.49
C ARG A 173 -2.26 -17.09 8.05
N TYR A 174 -2.43 -15.77 8.20
CA TYR A 174 -1.36 -14.89 8.68
C TYR A 174 -1.06 -15.09 10.17
N THR A 175 -2.08 -15.39 10.99
CA THR A 175 -1.87 -15.71 12.43
C THR A 175 -1.05 -16.97 12.61
N ARG A 176 -1.28 -18.02 11.80
CA ARG A 176 -0.46 -19.25 11.83
C ARG A 176 1.01 -18.99 11.46
N LEU A 177 1.28 -17.93 10.73
CA LEU A 177 2.63 -17.49 10.35
C LEU A 177 3.26 -16.50 11.37
N GLY A 178 2.62 -16.29 12.52
CA GLY A 178 3.15 -15.48 13.61
C GLY A 178 2.79 -14.00 13.54
N CYS A 179 1.78 -13.62 12.74
CA CYS A 179 1.22 -12.28 12.75
C CYS A 179 0.05 -12.16 13.72
N SER A 180 -0.22 -10.95 14.19
CA SER A 180 -1.41 -10.61 14.96
C SER A 180 -2.14 -9.42 14.32
N VAL A 181 -3.46 -9.38 14.45
CA VAL A 181 -4.25 -8.23 14.01
C VAL A 181 -4.02 -7.07 14.97
N VAL A 182 -3.51 -5.96 14.44
CA VAL A 182 -3.27 -4.70 15.19
C VAL A 182 -4.49 -3.80 15.08
N ASP A 183 -5.02 -3.63 13.86
CA ASP A 183 -6.23 -2.83 13.58
C ASP A 183 -6.93 -3.37 12.32
N SER A 184 -8.16 -2.94 12.08
CA SER A 184 -8.90 -3.32 10.88
C SER A 184 -9.95 -2.27 10.52
N ARG A 185 -10.32 -2.24 9.23
CA ARG A 185 -11.47 -1.50 8.72
C ARG A 185 -12.37 -2.45 7.96
N ILE A 186 -13.63 -2.48 8.33
CA ILE A 186 -14.66 -3.28 7.64
C ILE A 186 -15.50 -2.29 6.83
N GLY A 187 -15.43 -2.43 5.53
CA GLY A 187 -16.22 -1.66 4.56
C GLY A 187 -17.53 -2.36 4.19
N GLU A 188 -18.15 -1.93 3.10
CA GLU A 188 -19.41 -2.52 2.61
C GLU A 188 -19.20 -3.92 2.01
N GLU A 189 -18.14 -4.10 1.23
CA GLU A 189 -17.83 -5.36 0.53
C GLU A 189 -16.47 -5.95 0.92
N PHE A 190 -15.55 -5.13 1.43
CA PHE A 190 -14.17 -5.51 1.70
C PHE A 190 -13.75 -5.23 3.14
N VAL A 191 -12.68 -5.91 3.56
CA VAL A 191 -12.00 -5.62 4.83
C VAL A 191 -10.52 -5.31 4.56
N THR A 192 -9.99 -4.39 5.35
CA THR A 192 -8.56 -4.05 5.40
C THR A 192 -8.02 -4.42 6.78
N TYR A 193 -6.89 -5.11 6.82
CA TYR A 193 -6.20 -5.48 8.05
C TYR A 193 -4.83 -4.82 8.15
N LEU A 194 -4.54 -4.26 9.30
CA LEU A 194 -3.18 -3.98 9.74
C LEU A 194 -2.72 -5.14 10.62
N LEU A 195 -1.72 -5.87 10.15
CA LEU A 195 -1.12 -6.99 10.88
C LEU A 195 0.27 -6.60 11.37
N GLY A 196 0.63 -7.03 12.58
CA GLY A 196 1.98 -6.93 13.12
C GLY A 196 2.65 -8.30 13.15
N LYS A 197 3.87 -8.40 12.61
CA LYS A 197 4.71 -9.61 12.76
C LYS A 197 5.36 -9.58 14.13
N GLY A 198 5.22 -10.67 14.89
CA GLY A 198 5.89 -10.80 16.20
C GLY A 198 7.40 -10.53 16.08
N ALA A 199 7.97 -9.81 17.04
CA ALA A 199 9.42 -9.76 17.22
C ALA A 199 9.84 -11.19 17.56
N GLY A 200 10.45 -11.92 16.62
CA GLY A 200 10.83 -13.32 16.81
C GLY A 200 11.49 -13.51 18.18
N PHE A 201 11.04 -14.51 18.91
CA PHE A 201 11.78 -14.96 20.09
C PHE A 201 13.15 -15.42 19.57
N CYS A 202 14.21 -14.65 19.82
CA CYS A 202 15.55 -15.20 19.86
C CYS A 202 15.51 -16.27 20.96
N CYS A 203 15.39 -17.55 20.60
CA CYS A 203 15.79 -18.62 21.50
C CYS A 203 17.28 -18.41 21.78
N ALA A 204 17.55 -17.94 23.00
CA ALA A 204 18.90 -17.92 23.58
C ALA A 204 19.36 -19.37 23.84
#